data_41f5d2ccb6acbd80b8ff0b171b2c47ec
#
_entry.id   41f5d2ccb6acbd80b8ff0b171b2c47ec
#
_cell.length_a   1.000
_cell.length_b   1.000
_cell.length_c   1.000
_cell.angle_alpha   90.00
_cell.angle_beta   90.00
_cell.angle_gamma   90.00
#
_symmetry.space_group_name_H-M   'P 1'
#
loop_
_entity.id
_entity.type
_entity.pdbx_description
1 polymer ?
#
loop_
_entity_poly.entity_id
_entity_poly.type
_entity_poly.pdbx_seq_one_letter_code
_entity_poly.pdbx_strand_id
1 'polypeptide(L)'
;MNKKIILASASPRRRELLTQIGLDFDVVVSETEEKITSTEPAKVVEELSAQKAEAVWEKLAVSGVCEPEQKSGETTMTDTLVLGADTVVACDGKILGKPADTEAAAAMLTMLQGRGHEVYTGVTILYEENGERKTLTFHEKTIVHFYPMTDAQIREYVATGDPMDKAGAYGIQGLCARYISGIVGDYNNVVGLPVGRVYQELHGEFI
;
A
#
# COMPACT_ATOMS: atom_id res chain seq x y z
N MET A 1 -14.14 17.26 14.15
CA MET A 1 -12.85 17.28 14.90
C MET A 1 -11.84 16.58 14.02
N ASN A 2 -10.67 17.20 13.73
CA ASN A 2 -9.65 16.54 12.92
C ASN A 2 -9.03 15.39 13.73
N LYS A 3 -9.19 14.16 13.27
CA LYS A 3 -8.55 12.99 13.88
C LYS A 3 -7.07 12.94 13.48
N LYS A 4 -6.23 12.48 14.40
CA LYS A 4 -4.82 12.20 14.16
C LYS A 4 -4.67 10.95 13.29
N ILE A 5 -4.02 11.06 12.15
CA ILE A 5 -3.79 9.94 11.24
C ILE A 5 -2.53 9.19 11.64
N ILE A 6 -2.63 7.88 11.80
CA ILE A 6 -1.50 6.96 12.01
C ILE A 6 -1.40 6.06 10.79
N LEU A 7 -0.31 6.16 10.05
CA LEU A 7 -0.01 5.28 8.92
C LEU A 7 0.64 3.99 9.41
N ALA A 8 -0.07 2.87 9.27
CA ALA A 8 0.39 1.52 9.62
C ALA A 8 1.25 0.92 8.49
N SER A 9 2.35 1.59 8.11
CA SER A 9 3.18 1.13 6.98
C SER A 9 4.61 1.66 7.06
N ALA A 10 5.58 0.78 6.75
CA ALA A 10 6.99 1.16 6.59
C ALA A 10 7.29 1.78 5.19
N SER A 11 6.37 1.71 4.24
CA SER A 11 6.59 2.14 2.85
C SER A 11 6.88 3.64 2.73
N PRO A 12 8.05 4.06 2.23
CA PRO A 12 8.34 5.48 2.01
C PRO A 12 7.40 6.09 0.96
N ARG A 13 7.02 5.32 -0.07
CA ARG A 13 6.11 5.79 -1.12
C ARG A 13 4.72 6.17 -0.59
N ARG A 14 4.18 5.41 0.36
CA ARG A 14 2.88 5.74 1.00
C ARG A 14 2.96 7.02 1.83
N ARG A 15 4.10 7.23 2.51
CA ARG A 15 4.35 8.49 3.23
C ARG A 15 4.39 9.68 2.28
N GLU A 16 5.15 9.56 1.19
CA GLU A 16 5.24 10.60 0.15
C GLU A 16 3.86 10.94 -0.42
N LEU A 17 3.03 9.93 -0.70
CA LEU A 17 1.67 10.14 -1.23
C LEU A 17 0.74 10.86 -0.25
N LEU A 18 0.76 10.53 1.05
CA LEU A 18 -0.03 11.24 2.06
C LEU A 18 0.47 12.69 2.22
N THR A 19 1.78 12.90 2.24
CA THR A 19 2.38 14.24 2.28
C THR A 19 2.00 15.06 1.04
N GLN A 20 1.98 14.45 -0.14
CA GLN A 20 1.61 15.10 -1.41
C GLN A 20 0.21 15.71 -1.37
N ILE A 21 -0.73 15.06 -0.67
CA ILE A 21 -2.11 15.56 -0.53
C ILE A 21 -2.32 16.43 0.72
N GLY A 22 -1.23 16.79 1.43
CA GLY A 22 -1.26 17.73 2.55
C GLY A 22 -1.84 17.17 3.85
N LEU A 23 -1.84 15.84 4.03
CA LEU A 23 -2.27 15.23 5.28
C LEU A 23 -1.10 15.14 6.27
N ASP A 24 -1.35 15.53 7.51
CA ASP A 24 -0.44 15.30 8.63
C ASP A 24 -0.70 13.90 9.21
N PHE A 25 0.36 13.14 9.44
CA PHE A 25 0.28 11.77 9.96
C PHE A 25 1.54 11.38 10.73
N ASP A 26 1.38 10.45 11.67
CA ASP A 26 2.50 9.73 12.28
C ASP A 26 2.63 8.33 11.65
N VAL A 27 3.80 7.71 11.81
CA VAL A 27 4.08 6.37 11.28
C VAL A 27 4.29 5.40 12.43
N VAL A 28 3.50 4.32 12.44
CA VAL A 28 3.73 3.18 13.33
C VAL A 28 3.77 1.92 12.47
N VAL A 29 4.88 1.18 12.53
CA VAL A 29 5.04 -0.03 11.72
C VAL A 29 4.40 -1.23 12.42
N SER A 30 3.63 -2.01 11.65
CA SER A 30 3.15 -3.33 12.05
C SER A 30 4.24 -4.37 11.85
N GLU A 31 4.48 -5.21 12.86
CA GLU A 31 5.42 -6.34 12.82
C GLU A 31 4.67 -7.69 12.80
N THR A 32 3.39 -7.68 12.46
CA THR A 32 2.54 -8.88 12.47
C THR A 32 2.88 -9.79 11.29
N GLU A 33 2.90 -11.11 11.55
CA GLU A 33 2.98 -12.11 10.49
C GLU A 33 1.72 -12.07 9.63
N GLU A 34 1.91 -11.86 8.34
CA GLU A 34 0.82 -11.75 7.36
C GLU A 34 0.20 -13.12 7.09
N LYS A 35 -1.13 -13.23 7.21
CA LYS A 35 -1.90 -14.42 6.92
C LYS A 35 -2.84 -14.16 5.76
N ILE A 36 -2.68 -14.93 4.69
CA ILE A 36 -3.51 -14.85 3.50
C ILE A 36 -4.44 -16.07 3.48
N THR A 37 -5.75 -15.82 3.41
CA THR A 37 -6.76 -16.89 3.36
C THR A 37 -7.45 -16.98 2.00
N SER A 38 -7.37 -15.92 1.20
CA SER A 38 -7.94 -15.84 -0.14
C SER A 38 -6.89 -16.00 -1.24
N THR A 39 -7.32 -16.38 -2.42
CA THR A 39 -6.52 -16.35 -3.67
C THR A 39 -6.97 -15.24 -4.62
N GLU A 40 -8.04 -14.53 -4.27
CA GLU A 40 -8.56 -13.40 -5.04
C GLU A 40 -7.77 -12.13 -4.69
N PRO A 41 -7.11 -11.45 -5.67
CA PRO A 41 -6.22 -10.31 -5.38
C PRO A 41 -6.89 -9.19 -4.57
N ALA A 42 -8.14 -8.87 -4.87
CA ALA A 42 -8.91 -7.86 -4.15
C ALA A 42 -9.07 -8.23 -2.66
N LYS A 43 -9.43 -9.48 -2.38
CA LYS A 43 -9.59 -9.98 -1.01
C LYS A 43 -8.26 -10.04 -0.25
N VAL A 44 -7.20 -10.46 -0.94
CA VAL A 44 -5.85 -10.52 -0.35
C VAL A 44 -5.41 -9.15 0.14
N VAL A 45 -5.54 -8.10 -0.67
CA VAL A 45 -5.12 -6.76 -0.24
C VAL A 45 -6.03 -6.17 0.84
N GLU A 46 -7.33 -6.50 0.85
CA GLU A 46 -8.24 -6.14 1.93
C GLU A 46 -7.84 -6.83 3.25
N GLU A 47 -7.56 -8.14 3.22
CA GLU A 47 -7.09 -8.91 4.39
C GLU A 47 -5.77 -8.34 4.94
N LEU A 48 -4.78 -8.11 4.08
CA LEU A 48 -3.47 -7.63 4.50
C LEU A 48 -3.49 -6.19 5.01
N SER A 49 -4.28 -5.32 4.39
CA SER A 49 -4.46 -3.94 4.89
C SER A 49 -5.13 -3.91 6.25
N ALA A 50 -6.14 -4.78 6.47
CA ALA A 50 -6.83 -4.91 7.75
C ALA A 50 -5.89 -5.41 8.85
N GLN A 51 -5.13 -6.48 8.60
CA GLN A 51 -4.16 -7.02 9.57
C GLN A 51 -3.13 -5.96 10.00
N LYS A 52 -2.63 -5.14 9.06
CA LYS A 52 -1.69 -4.05 9.36
C LYS A 52 -2.32 -2.97 10.23
N ALA A 53 -3.55 -2.56 9.89
CA ALA A 53 -4.26 -1.56 10.67
C ALA A 53 -4.60 -2.07 12.08
N GLU A 54 -5.09 -3.31 12.20
CA GLU A 54 -5.46 -3.93 13.47
C GLU A 54 -4.25 -4.07 14.41
N ALA A 55 -3.13 -4.56 13.91
CA ALA A 55 -1.92 -4.73 14.72
C ALA A 55 -1.42 -3.39 15.30
N VAL A 56 -1.49 -2.31 14.52
CA VAL A 56 -1.12 -0.97 15.00
C VAL A 56 -2.17 -0.44 15.97
N TRP A 57 -3.46 -0.63 15.70
CA TRP A 57 -4.55 -0.25 16.60
C TRP A 57 -4.40 -0.91 17.98
N GLU A 58 -4.16 -2.21 18.03
CA GLU A 58 -3.95 -2.95 19.27
C GLU A 58 -2.70 -2.48 20.03
N LYS A 59 -1.61 -2.22 19.31
CA LYS A 59 -0.38 -1.68 19.89
C LYS A 59 -0.62 -0.33 20.58
N LEU A 60 -1.38 0.57 19.95
CA LEU A 60 -1.74 1.87 20.51
C LEU A 60 -2.68 1.75 21.71
N ALA A 61 -3.67 0.84 21.65
CA ALA A 61 -4.61 0.61 22.75
C ALA A 61 -3.91 0.06 24.02
N VAL A 62 -2.90 -0.81 23.85
CA VAL A 62 -2.14 -1.40 24.97
C VAL A 62 -1.15 -0.40 25.59
N SER A 63 -0.50 0.43 24.75
CA SER A 63 0.50 1.38 25.22
C SER A 63 -0.11 2.55 26.00
N GLY A 64 -1.41 2.78 25.89
CA GLY A 64 -2.08 3.93 26.55
C GLY A 64 -1.55 5.28 26.10
N VAL A 65 -0.63 5.30 25.15
CA VAL A 65 0.13 6.47 24.72
C VAL A 65 0.38 6.38 23.21
N CYS A 66 -0.18 7.33 22.48
CA CYS A 66 0.51 7.83 21.31
C CYS A 66 1.68 8.67 21.87
N GLU A 67 2.87 8.12 22.02
CA GLU A 67 4.05 8.95 22.19
C GLU A 67 4.45 9.55 20.83
N PRO A 68 4.24 10.85 20.63
CA PRO A 68 5.13 11.61 19.79
C PRO A 68 6.18 12.24 20.72
N GLU A 69 7.43 12.16 20.33
CA GLU A 69 8.41 13.12 20.85
C GLU A 69 7.84 14.54 20.63
N GLN A 70 7.46 15.18 21.76
CA GLN A 70 7.11 16.58 21.90
C GLN A 70 5.83 17.09 21.18
N LYS A 71 4.68 16.98 21.88
CA LYS A 71 3.77 18.14 22.09
C LYS A 71 2.70 17.79 23.11
N SER A 72 2.49 18.68 24.06
CA SER A 72 1.50 18.63 25.14
C SER A 72 0.06 18.43 24.64
N GLY A 73 -0.51 17.26 24.87
CA GLY A 73 -1.90 16.92 24.63
C GLY A 73 -2.05 15.40 24.66
N GLU A 74 -2.81 14.85 25.59
CA GLU A 74 -3.17 13.44 25.62
C GLU A 74 -4.00 13.14 24.36
N THR A 75 -3.41 12.43 23.38
CA THR A 75 -4.14 11.94 22.21
C THR A 75 -4.86 10.66 22.63
N THR A 76 -6.17 10.67 22.61
CA THR A 76 -7.01 9.51 22.91
C THR A 76 -7.26 8.67 21.66
N MET A 77 -7.67 7.40 21.80
CA MET A 77 -8.08 6.57 20.67
C MET A 77 -9.28 7.17 19.91
N THR A 78 -10.13 7.91 20.61
CA THR A 78 -11.28 8.63 20.03
C THR A 78 -10.86 9.69 19.01
N ASP A 79 -9.68 10.28 19.19
CA ASP A 79 -9.11 11.30 18.27
C ASP A 79 -8.14 10.70 17.25
N THR A 80 -8.04 9.37 17.18
CA THR A 80 -7.07 8.67 16.33
C THR A 80 -7.78 7.91 15.20
N LEU A 81 -7.10 7.87 14.05
CA LEU A 81 -7.46 7.07 12.90
C LEU A 81 -6.23 6.29 12.44
N VAL A 82 -6.35 4.97 12.32
CA VAL A 82 -5.26 4.11 11.82
C VAL A 82 -5.53 3.70 10.38
N LEU A 83 -4.59 3.99 9.48
CA LEU A 83 -4.64 3.67 8.06
C LEU A 83 -3.63 2.58 7.72
N GLY A 84 -4.12 1.38 7.40
CA GLY A 84 -3.35 0.26 6.86
C GLY A 84 -3.52 0.16 5.35
N ALA A 85 -2.47 -0.24 4.63
CA ALA A 85 -2.55 -0.49 3.20
C ALA A 85 -1.63 -1.64 2.76
N ASP A 86 -2.06 -2.37 1.72
CA ASP A 86 -1.24 -3.38 1.06
C ASP A 86 -1.44 -3.36 -0.45
N THR A 87 -0.40 -3.79 -1.20
CA THR A 87 -0.41 -3.74 -2.67
C THR A 87 0.12 -5.04 -3.24
N VAL A 88 -0.61 -5.61 -4.20
CA VAL A 88 -0.18 -6.77 -4.96
C VAL A 88 -0.31 -6.52 -6.47
N VAL A 89 0.51 -7.22 -7.23
CA VAL A 89 0.40 -7.32 -8.70
C VAL A 89 -0.26 -8.65 -9.02
N ALA A 90 -1.17 -8.68 -9.98
CA ALA A 90 -1.82 -9.89 -10.44
C ALA A 90 -1.71 -10.03 -11.96
N CYS A 91 -1.39 -11.24 -12.43
CA CYS A 91 -1.30 -11.58 -13.84
C CYS A 91 -1.69 -13.04 -14.05
N ASP A 92 -2.60 -13.31 -15.00
CA ASP A 92 -3.09 -14.67 -15.31
C ASP A 92 -3.56 -15.45 -14.08
N GLY A 93 -4.29 -14.79 -13.17
CA GLY A 93 -4.80 -15.42 -11.95
C GLY A 93 -3.73 -15.69 -10.87
N LYS A 94 -2.50 -15.25 -11.08
CA LYS A 94 -1.41 -15.37 -10.11
C LYS A 94 -1.15 -14.04 -9.43
N ILE A 95 -1.00 -14.07 -8.11
CA ILE A 95 -0.55 -12.92 -7.32
C ILE A 95 0.97 -12.94 -7.27
N LEU A 96 1.57 -11.82 -7.68
CA LEU A 96 3.01 -11.60 -7.68
C LEU A 96 3.37 -10.68 -6.53
N GLY A 97 3.96 -11.25 -5.49
CA GLY A 97 4.55 -10.52 -4.37
C GLY A 97 5.92 -9.93 -4.72
N LYS A 98 6.72 -9.64 -3.70
CA LYS A 98 8.12 -9.25 -3.89
C LYS A 98 8.92 -10.45 -4.39
N PRO A 99 9.87 -10.27 -5.33
CA PRO A 99 10.73 -11.36 -5.77
C PRO A 99 11.66 -11.82 -4.64
N ALA A 100 11.88 -13.13 -4.55
CA ALA A 100 12.79 -13.70 -3.56
C ALA A 100 14.27 -13.45 -3.93
N ASP A 101 14.56 -13.39 -5.21
CA ASP A 101 15.89 -13.23 -5.78
C ASP A 101 15.82 -12.60 -7.19
N THR A 102 16.97 -12.41 -7.82
CA THR A 102 17.09 -11.82 -9.16
C THR A 102 16.47 -12.67 -10.26
N GLU A 103 16.51 -14.00 -10.14
CA GLU A 103 15.90 -14.89 -11.11
C GLU A 103 14.37 -14.85 -11.01
N ALA A 104 13.82 -14.80 -9.80
CA ALA A 104 12.39 -14.60 -9.58
C ALA A 104 11.94 -13.25 -10.13
N ALA A 105 12.73 -12.18 -9.94
CA ALA A 105 12.44 -10.86 -10.49
C ALA A 105 12.41 -10.90 -12.04
N ALA A 106 13.40 -11.54 -12.67
CA ALA A 106 13.44 -11.69 -14.12
C ALA A 106 12.25 -12.50 -14.66
N ALA A 107 11.87 -13.58 -13.98
CA ALA A 107 10.70 -14.39 -14.34
C ALA A 107 9.39 -13.59 -14.24
N MET A 108 9.20 -12.78 -13.19
CA MET A 108 8.04 -11.90 -13.06
C MET A 108 7.98 -10.89 -14.20
N LEU A 109 9.08 -10.19 -14.51
CA LEU A 109 9.13 -9.21 -15.60
C LEU A 109 8.90 -9.87 -16.97
N THR A 110 9.41 -11.08 -17.20
CA THR A 110 9.14 -11.87 -18.42
C THR A 110 7.64 -12.17 -18.55
N MET A 111 6.94 -12.42 -17.45
CA MET A 111 5.48 -12.63 -17.46
C MET A 111 4.72 -11.33 -17.78
N LEU A 112 5.19 -10.19 -17.31
CA LEU A 112 4.49 -8.90 -17.38
C LEU A 112 4.76 -8.13 -18.68
N GLN A 113 5.92 -8.34 -19.33
CA GLN A 113 6.34 -7.58 -20.50
C GLN A 113 5.38 -7.74 -21.68
N GLY A 114 5.20 -6.69 -22.49
CA GLY A 114 4.43 -6.69 -23.73
C GLY A 114 2.91 -6.83 -23.56
N ARG A 115 2.40 -6.72 -22.33
CA ARG A 115 0.97 -6.94 -22.03
C ARG A 115 0.46 -6.12 -20.86
N GLY A 116 -0.86 -6.19 -20.62
CA GLY A 116 -1.51 -5.62 -19.44
C GLY A 116 -1.50 -6.61 -18.27
N HIS A 117 -1.38 -6.07 -17.06
CA HIS A 117 -1.56 -6.77 -15.79
C HIS A 117 -2.27 -5.87 -14.78
N GLU A 118 -2.71 -6.43 -13.68
CA GLU A 118 -3.52 -5.72 -12.69
C GLU A 118 -2.69 -5.41 -11.44
N VAL A 119 -2.89 -4.21 -10.87
CA VAL A 119 -2.35 -3.80 -9.58
C VAL A 119 -3.51 -3.48 -8.66
N TYR A 120 -3.54 -4.14 -7.51
CA TYR A 120 -4.53 -3.92 -6.47
C TYR A 120 -3.87 -3.32 -5.25
N THR A 121 -4.47 -2.27 -4.70
CA THR A 121 -4.14 -1.78 -3.36
C THR A 121 -5.38 -1.82 -2.48
N GLY A 122 -5.30 -2.54 -1.36
CA GLY A 122 -6.28 -2.52 -0.29
C GLY A 122 -5.94 -1.44 0.72
N VAL A 123 -6.98 -0.82 1.27
CA VAL A 123 -6.88 0.18 2.34
C VAL A 123 -7.89 -0.17 3.41
N THR A 124 -7.44 -0.14 4.67
CA THR A 124 -8.30 -0.27 5.84
C THR A 124 -8.09 0.90 6.77
N ILE A 125 -9.17 1.54 7.16
CA ILE A 125 -9.21 2.66 8.09
C ILE A 125 -9.95 2.20 9.34
N LEU A 126 -9.27 2.25 10.49
CA LEU A 126 -9.83 1.97 11.81
C LEU A 126 -9.95 3.29 12.57
N TYR A 127 -11.11 3.50 13.20
CA TYR A 127 -11.38 4.66 14.02
C TYR A 127 -12.41 4.32 15.12
N GLU A 128 -12.53 5.21 16.12
CA GLU A 128 -13.55 5.09 17.14
C GLU A 128 -14.63 6.14 16.92
N GLU A 129 -15.89 5.71 17.02
CA GLU A 129 -17.06 6.56 16.96
C GLU A 129 -18.09 6.11 18.01
N ASN A 130 -18.54 7.04 18.86
CA ASN A 130 -19.48 6.76 19.96
C ASN A 130 -19.05 5.63 20.91
N GLY A 131 -17.74 5.49 21.16
CA GLY A 131 -17.17 4.44 22.01
C GLY A 131 -17.09 3.06 21.35
N GLU A 132 -17.36 2.97 20.05
CA GLU A 132 -17.25 1.72 19.28
C GLU A 132 -16.18 1.83 18.20
N ARG A 133 -15.35 0.78 18.04
CA ARG A 133 -14.42 0.67 16.91
C ARG A 133 -15.18 0.44 15.62
N LYS A 134 -14.93 1.29 14.64
CA LYS A 134 -15.45 1.20 13.28
C LYS A 134 -14.32 0.82 12.33
N THR A 135 -14.69 0.17 11.24
CA THR A 135 -13.77 -0.29 10.20
C THR A 135 -14.33 0.08 8.83
N LEU A 136 -13.54 0.76 8.03
CA LEU A 136 -13.80 0.98 6.62
C LEU A 136 -12.69 0.28 5.82
N THR A 137 -13.05 -0.68 4.98
CA THR A 137 -12.11 -1.40 4.11
C THR A 137 -12.56 -1.31 2.66
N PHE A 138 -11.62 -1.00 1.77
CA PHE A 138 -11.84 -0.98 0.33
C PHE A 138 -10.56 -1.33 -0.43
N HIS A 139 -10.70 -1.59 -1.72
CA HIS A 139 -9.56 -1.73 -2.63
C HIS A 139 -9.77 -0.89 -3.90
N GLU A 140 -8.65 -0.58 -4.56
CA GLU A 140 -8.61 -0.04 -5.90
C GLU A 140 -7.85 -0.98 -6.83
N LYS A 141 -8.29 -1.01 -8.11
CA LYS A 141 -7.65 -1.76 -9.17
C LYS A 141 -7.21 -0.84 -10.30
N THR A 142 -5.96 -1.00 -10.75
CA THR A 142 -5.43 -0.32 -11.94
C THR A 142 -4.79 -1.33 -12.88
N ILE A 143 -5.04 -1.20 -14.17
CA ILE A 143 -4.35 -1.98 -15.20
C ILE A 143 -3.11 -1.21 -15.64
N VAL A 144 -1.96 -1.88 -15.62
CA VAL A 144 -0.69 -1.34 -16.12
C VAL A 144 -0.32 -2.11 -17.38
N HIS A 145 0.03 -1.38 -18.44
CA HIS A 145 0.46 -1.95 -19.72
C HIS A 145 1.96 -1.74 -19.90
N PHE A 146 2.67 -2.80 -20.24
CA PHE A 146 4.09 -2.77 -20.56
C PHE A 146 4.33 -2.81 -22.07
N TYR A 147 5.35 -2.08 -22.52
CA TYR A 147 6.00 -2.35 -23.80
C TYR A 147 6.68 -3.71 -23.76
N PRO A 148 6.90 -4.38 -24.94
CA PRO A 148 7.77 -5.54 -25.02
C PRO A 148 9.17 -5.22 -24.49
N MET A 149 9.74 -6.14 -23.72
CA MET A 149 11.10 -6.06 -23.20
C MET A 149 11.90 -7.28 -23.69
N THR A 150 13.13 -7.05 -24.09
CA THR A 150 14.08 -8.15 -24.38
C THR A 150 14.65 -8.71 -23.08
N ASP A 151 15.17 -9.94 -23.14
CA ASP A 151 15.87 -10.56 -21.99
C ASP A 151 17.03 -9.70 -21.48
N ALA A 152 17.75 -9.04 -22.40
CA ALA A 152 18.83 -8.13 -22.03
C ALA A 152 18.34 -6.93 -21.21
N GLN A 153 17.23 -6.33 -21.62
CA GLN A 153 16.60 -5.20 -20.90
C GLN A 153 16.07 -5.61 -19.53
N ILE A 154 15.47 -6.81 -19.44
CA ILE A 154 15.01 -7.36 -18.15
C ILE A 154 16.19 -7.56 -17.21
N ARG A 155 17.28 -8.18 -17.67
CA ARG A 155 18.49 -8.40 -16.86
C ARG A 155 19.16 -7.10 -16.45
N GLU A 156 19.25 -6.12 -17.35
CA GLU A 156 19.77 -4.78 -17.06
C GLU A 156 18.96 -4.12 -15.92
N TYR A 157 17.64 -4.17 -16.01
CA TYR A 157 16.78 -3.58 -14.98
C TYR A 157 16.89 -4.33 -13.65
N VAL A 158 16.90 -5.66 -13.66
CA VAL A 158 17.09 -6.47 -12.44
C VAL A 158 18.43 -6.19 -11.76
N ALA A 159 19.51 -6.00 -12.54
CA ALA A 159 20.84 -5.70 -12.02
C ALA A 159 20.92 -4.36 -11.27
N THR A 160 19.96 -3.45 -11.45
CA THR A 160 19.90 -2.19 -10.69
C THR A 160 19.51 -2.39 -9.22
N GLY A 161 18.93 -3.54 -8.86
CA GLY A 161 18.36 -3.79 -7.54
C GLY A 161 17.00 -3.13 -7.28
N ASP A 162 16.55 -2.23 -8.16
CA ASP A 162 15.26 -1.52 -8.05
C ASP A 162 14.03 -2.44 -7.92
N PRO A 163 13.97 -3.62 -8.56
CA PRO A 163 12.85 -4.56 -8.46
C PRO A 163 12.63 -5.18 -7.09
N MET A 164 13.66 -5.32 -6.27
CA MET A 164 13.72 -6.31 -5.19
C MET A 164 12.77 -6.05 -4.01
N ASP A 165 12.34 -4.82 -3.79
CA ASP A 165 11.43 -4.44 -2.72
C ASP A 165 9.98 -4.23 -3.18
N LYS A 166 9.66 -4.60 -4.44
CA LYS A 166 8.39 -4.26 -5.09
C LYS A 166 7.60 -5.49 -5.52
N ALA A 167 6.29 -5.48 -5.30
CA ALA A 167 5.39 -6.50 -5.85
C ALA A 167 5.46 -6.51 -7.38
N GLY A 168 5.49 -7.71 -7.99
CA GLY A 168 5.65 -7.86 -9.43
C GLY A 168 7.02 -7.44 -9.97
N ALA A 169 8.00 -7.21 -9.10
CA ALA A 169 9.37 -6.86 -9.45
C ALA A 169 9.52 -5.57 -10.26
N TYR A 170 8.66 -4.55 -10.05
CA TYR A 170 8.82 -3.25 -10.69
C TYR A 170 8.23 -2.08 -9.90
N GLY A 171 8.72 -0.87 -10.19
CA GLY A 171 8.15 0.37 -9.68
C GLY A 171 7.82 1.35 -10.80
N ILE A 172 6.57 1.86 -10.81
CA ILE A 172 6.12 2.80 -11.83
C ILE A 172 6.86 4.16 -11.77
N GLN A 173 7.37 4.54 -10.59
CA GLN A 173 8.10 5.79 -10.38
C GLN A 173 9.59 5.71 -10.74
N GLY A 174 10.15 4.48 -10.80
CA GLY A 174 11.58 4.27 -10.98
C GLY A 174 11.99 4.05 -12.43
N LEU A 175 13.11 3.36 -12.61
CA LEU A 175 13.68 3.06 -13.93
C LEU A 175 12.74 2.24 -14.83
N CYS A 176 11.81 1.48 -14.24
CA CYS A 176 10.83 0.70 -15.00
C CYS A 176 9.83 1.57 -15.76
N ALA A 177 9.67 2.86 -15.40
CA ALA A 177 8.77 3.78 -16.10
C ALA A 177 9.01 3.83 -17.61
N ARG A 178 10.24 3.62 -18.07
CA ARG A 178 10.62 3.55 -19.49
C ARG A 178 9.99 2.39 -20.27
N TYR A 179 9.50 1.38 -19.55
CA TYR A 179 8.86 0.20 -20.13
C TYR A 179 7.33 0.19 -19.98
N ILE A 180 6.75 1.20 -19.35
CA ILE A 180 5.30 1.30 -19.16
C ILE A 180 4.71 2.11 -20.32
N SER A 181 3.79 1.47 -21.07
CA SER A 181 3.12 2.11 -22.21
C SER A 181 1.86 2.88 -21.82
N GLY A 182 1.27 2.58 -20.68
CA GLY A 182 0.09 3.27 -20.17
C GLY A 182 -0.54 2.58 -18.97
N ILE A 183 -1.52 3.24 -18.38
CA ILE A 183 -2.33 2.72 -17.29
C ILE A 183 -3.82 2.99 -17.56
N VAL A 184 -4.68 2.14 -16.98
CA VAL A 184 -6.13 2.38 -16.92
C VAL A 184 -6.55 2.28 -15.47
N GLY A 185 -6.87 3.42 -14.86
CA GLY A 185 -7.18 3.56 -13.43
C GLY A 185 -6.31 4.60 -12.72
N ASP A 186 -6.16 4.46 -11.41
CA ASP A 186 -5.41 5.41 -10.57
C ASP A 186 -3.90 5.11 -10.55
N TYR A 187 -3.10 6.11 -10.92
CA TYR A 187 -1.64 6.06 -10.84
C TYR A 187 -1.14 5.86 -9.41
N ASN A 188 -1.73 6.56 -8.44
CA ASN A 188 -1.31 6.50 -7.05
C ASN A 188 -1.61 5.13 -6.42
N ASN A 189 -2.66 4.44 -6.91
CA ASN A 189 -2.91 3.04 -6.58
C ASN A 189 -1.71 2.15 -6.97
N VAL A 190 -1.13 2.35 -8.15
CA VAL A 190 0.05 1.60 -8.60
C VAL A 190 1.30 1.93 -7.78
N VAL A 191 1.44 3.18 -7.34
CA VAL A 191 2.53 3.60 -6.43
C VAL A 191 2.40 2.92 -5.06
N GLY A 192 1.15 2.64 -4.61
CA GLY A 192 0.88 1.88 -3.41
C GLY A 192 -0.15 2.45 -2.44
N LEU A 193 -0.84 3.55 -2.80
CA LEU A 193 -1.94 4.10 -2.01
C LEU A 193 -2.85 4.97 -2.91
N PRO A 194 -4.13 4.63 -3.10
CA PRO A 194 -5.09 5.40 -3.91
C PRO A 194 -5.53 6.67 -3.15
N VAL A 195 -4.62 7.66 -3.06
CA VAL A 195 -4.80 8.84 -2.19
C VAL A 195 -6.01 9.69 -2.54
N GLY A 196 -6.43 9.70 -3.81
CA GLY A 196 -7.66 10.39 -4.21
C GLY A 196 -8.88 9.80 -3.51
N ARG A 197 -9.01 8.48 -3.50
CA ARG A 197 -10.10 7.80 -2.79
C ARG A 197 -9.94 7.91 -1.28
N VAL A 198 -8.73 7.70 -0.75
CA VAL A 198 -8.45 7.88 0.68
C VAL A 198 -8.91 9.26 1.16
N TYR A 199 -8.59 10.32 0.40
CA TYR A 199 -9.02 11.68 0.74
C TYR A 199 -10.56 11.82 0.77
N GLN A 200 -11.26 11.24 -0.21
CA GLN A 200 -12.73 11.32 -0.24
C GLN A 200 -13.37 10.56 0.94
N GLU A 201 -12.82 9.42 1.33
CA GLU A 201 -13.31 8.65 2.49
C GLU A 201 -13.02 9.37 3.83
N LEU A 202 -11.94 10.15 3.90
CA LEU A 202 -11.59 10.92 5.11
C LEU A 202 -12.30 12.27 5.18
N HIS A 203 -12.61 12.87 4.02
CA HIS A 203 -13.11 14.24 3.93
C HIS A 203 -14.56 14.34 4.43
N GLY A 204 -14.81 15.29 5.33
CA GLY A 204 -16.12 15.54 5.88
C GLY A 204 -16.45 14.80 7.17
N GLU A 205 -15.79 13.67 7.46
CA GLU A 205 -15.96 12.94 8.73
C GLU A 205 -14.75 13.10 9.66
N PHE A 206 -13.53 13.12 9.10
CA PHE A 206 -12.30 13.03 9.91
C PHE A 206 -11.34 14.21 9.71
N ILE A 207 -11.40 14.91 8.58
CA ILE A 207 -10.52 16.03 8.22
C ILE A 207 -11.29 17.25 7.72
#